data_da35617f6ae6923f7325a21b5b7f9ab4
#
_entry.id   da35617f6ae6923f7325a21b5b7f9ab4
#
_cell.length_a   1.000
_cell.length_b   1.000
_cell.length_c   1.000
_cell.angle_alpha   90.00
_cell.angle_beta   90.00
_cell.angle_gamma   90.00
#
_symmetry.space_group_name_H-M   'P 1'
#
loop_
_entity.id
_entity.type
_entity.pdbx_description
1 polymer ?
#
loop_
_entity_poly.entity_id
_entity_poly.type
_entity_poly.pdbx_seq_one_letter_code
_entity_poly.pdbx_strand_id
1 'polypeptide(L)'
;MLFRLSNWASPKTMLELGTSLGVGAMYLASGMRSARFVTLEGCADFTQVARANLEILDLKNVEVVTGAFEKTLPQVLQNLQQLDFVFFDGNHRPEPTLGYFESCLPFSHEKTVFVFDDTYWSPGMTQAWEQIKQHPRVTLTVDFFDLSLAFINPEFREKQHFKVVPKAWKPWKVF
;
A
#
# COMPACT_ATOMS: atom_id res chain seq x y z
N MET A 1 -11.53 -4.99 -1.74
CA MET A 1 -10.29 -5.64 -2.20
C MET A 1 -9.26 -5.74 -1.08
N LEU A 2 -8.96 -4.69 -0.32
CA LEU A 2 -7.93 -4.61 0.72
C LEU A 2 -7.98 -5.75 1.77
N PHE A 3 -9.15 -6.04 2.34
CA PHE A 3 -9.35 -7.17 3.27
C PHE A 3 -8.82 -8.51 2.70
N ARG A 4 -9.13 -8.78 1.43
CA ARG A 4 -8.72 -10.03 0.78
C ARG A 4 -7.22 -10.05 0.48
N LEU A 5 -6.64 -8.90 0.16
CA LEU A 5 -5.20 -8.76 -0.07
C LEU A 5 -4.40 -8.99 1.22
N SER A 6 -4.78 -8.34 2.34
CA SER A 6 -4.09 -8.55 3.61
C SER A 6 -4.24 -9.98 4.12
N ASN A 7 -5.42 -10.59 3.97
CA ASN A 7 -5.65 -11.98 4.34
C ASN A 7 -4.80 -12.95 3.48
N TRP A 8 -4.71 -12.73 2.16
CA TRP A 8 -3.91 -13.54 1.25
C TRP A 8 -2.41 -13.39 1.51
N ALA A 9 -1.91 -12.16 1.67
CA ALA A 9 -0.50 -11.89 1.92
C ALA A 9 -0.04 -12.38 3.29
N SER A 10 -0.96 -12.49 4.25
CA SER A 10 -0.70 -12.94 5.62
C SER A 10 0.51 -12.25 6.27
N PRO A 11 0.59 -10.91 6.22
CA PRO A 11 1.75 -10.14 6.69
C PRO A 11 1.88 -10.21 8.21
N LYS A 12 3.12 -10.14 8.71
CA LYS A 12 3.41 -9.90 10.13
C LYS A 12 3.51 -8.41 10.43
N THR A 13 4.01 -7.63 9.48
CA THR A 13 4.17 -6.17 9.58
C THR A 13 3.51 -5.48 8.39
N MET A 14 2.72 -4.44 8.69
CA MET A 14 2.00 -3.66 7.71
C MET A 14 2.27 -2.17 7.93
N LEU A 15 2.39 -1.43 6.83
CA LEU A 15 2.51 0.02 6.82
C LEU A 15 1.47 0.60 5.85
N GLU A 16 0.78 1.67 6.25
CA GLU A 16 -0.08 2.47 5.39
C GLU A 16 0.36 3.94 5.45
N LEU A 17 0.42 4.58 4.29
CA LEU A 17 0.63 6.02 4.15
C LEU A 17 -0.67 6.64 3.65
N GLY A 18 -1.39 7.34 4.52
CA GLY A 18 -2.71 7.93 4.25
C GLY A 18 -3.83 7.22 5.01
N THR A 19 -3.90 7.44 6.33
CA THR A 19 -4.97 6.88 7.17
C THR A 19 -6.33 7.48 6.85
N SER A 20 -6.39 8.80 6.59
CA SER A 20 -7.63 9.55 6.43
C SER A 20 -8.61 9.23 7.59
N LEU A 21 -9.82 8.81 7.31
CA LEU A 21 -10.83 8.39 8.31
C LEU A 21 -10.63 6.94 8.83
N GLY A 22 -9.58 6.26 8.40
CA GLY A 22 -9.23 4.89 8.80
C GLY A 22 -9.91 3.79 8.01
N VAL A 23 -10.60 4.09 6.89
CA VAL A 23 -11.35 3.09 6.13
C VAL A 23 -10.41 2.02 5.55
N GLY A 24 -9.30 2.43 4.91
CA GLY A 24 -8.27 1.52 4.41
C GLY A 24 -7.72 0.63 5.53
N ALA A 25 -7.28 1.28 6.63
CA ALA A 25 -6.76 0.62 7.81
C ALA A 25 -7.75 -0.42 8.40
N MET A 26 -9.04 -0.08 8.51
CA MET A 26 -10.06 -1.01 9.01
C MET A 26 -10.18 -2.27 8.16
N TYR A 27 -10.20 -2.14 6.83
CA TYR A 27 -10.26 -3.30 5.93
C TYR A 27 -8.98 -4.14 5.99
N LEU A 28 -7.82 -3.52 5.98
CA LEU A 28 -6.53 -4.20 6.05
C LEU A 28 -6.36 -4.95 7.38
N ALA A 29 -6.59 -4.26 8.50
CA ALA A 29 -6.46 -4.85 9.83
C ALA A 29 -7.48 -5.95 10.11
N SER A 30 -8.71 -5.82 9.60
CA SER A 30 -9.73 -6.87 9.70
C SER A 30 -9.35 -8.14 8.94
N GLY A 31 -8.59 -8.00 7.85
CA GLY A 31 -8.06 -9.12 7.08
C GLY A 31 -6.90 -9.83 7.77
N MET A 32 -6.13 -9.12 8.64
CA MET A 32 -4.97 -9.68 9.34
C MET A 32 -4.82 -9.08 10.75
N ARG A 33 -5.64 -9.52 11.70
CA ARG A 33 -5.67 -9.03 13.09
C ARG A 33 -4.41 -9.33 13.90
N SER A 34 -3.58 -10.27 13.46
CA SER A 34 -2.33 -10.64 14.14
C SER A 34 -1.12 -9.81 13.67
N ALA A 35 -1.25 -9.04 12.60
CA ALA A 35 -0.17 -8.20 12.09
C ALA A 35 0.07 -6.99 13.00
N ARG A 36 1.32 -6.59 13.18
CA ARG A 36 1.67 -5.27 13.66
C ARG A 36 1.42 -4.28 12.52
N PHE A 37 0.49 -3.37 12.69
CA PHE A 37 0.09 -2.46 11.64
C PHE A 37 0.28 -1.00 12.09
N VAL A 38 1.05 -0.23 11.33
CA VAL A 38 1.25 1.20 11.54
C VAL A 38 0.67 1.95 10.35
N THR A 39 -0.15 2.98 10.62
CA THR A 39 -0.71 3.86 9.60
C THR A 39 -0.34 5.32 9.89
N LEU A 40 0.03 6.07 8.85
CA LEU A 40 0.52 7.44 8.94
C LEU A 40 -0.53 8.42 8.40
N GLU A 41 -0.75 9.54 9.13
CA GLU A 41 -1.67 10.59 8.70
C GLU A 41 -1.13 11.98 9.10
N GLY A 42 -1.15 12.91 8.14
CA GLY A 42 -0.67 14.28 8.36
C GLY A 42 -1.64 15.15 9.15
N CYS A 43 -2.95 14.91 9.06
CA CYS A 43 -3.99 15.72 9.68
C CYS A 43 -4.41 15.16 11.05
N ALA A 44 -4.25 15.96 12.10
CA ALA A 44 -4.59 15.55 13.47
C ALA A 44 -6.09 15.25 13.65
N ASP A 45 -6.97 15.99 12.98
CA ASP A 45 -8.41 15.78 13.09
C ASP A 45 -8.82 14.45 12.46
N PHE A 46 -8.23 14.08 11.32
CA PHE A 46 -8.48 12.78 10.70
C PHE A 46 -7.97 11.63 11.57
N THR A 47 -6.81 11.78 12.22
CA THR A 47 -6.30 10.73 13.11
C THR A 47 -7.19 10.48 14.32
N GLN A 48 -7.88 11.51 14.86
CA GLN A 48 -8.84 11.33 15.95
C GLN A 48 -10.03 10.48 15.50
N VAL A 49 -10.60 10.80 14.33
CA VAL A 49 -11.70 10.03 13.76
C VAL A 49 -11.29 8.60 13.44
N ALA A 50 -10.12 8.43 12.82
CA ALA A 50 -9.59 7.10 12.50
C ALA A 50 -9.42 6.23 13.75
N ARG A 51 -8.85 6.77 14.84
CA ARG A 51 -8.71 6.05 16.12
C ARG A 51 -10.07 5.62 16.68
N ALA A 52 -11.06 6.51 16.69
CA ALA A 52 -12.41 6.17 17.13
C ALA A 52 -13.05 5.05 16.29
N ASN A 53 -12.87 5.11 14.96
CA ASN A 53 -13.39 4.09 14.06
C ASN A 53 -12.69 2.73 14.26
N LEU A 54 -11.38 2.71 14.47
CA LEU A 54 -10.62 1.49 14.77
C LEU A 54 -11.03 0.87 16.12
N GLU A 55 -11.29 1.71 17.13
CA GLU A 55 -11.75 1.28 18.44
C GLU A 55 -13.14 0.63 18.38
N ILE A 56 -14.10 1.18 17.62
CA ILE A 56 -15.44 0.61 17.40
C ILE A 56 -15.34 -0.84 16.88
N LEU A 57 -14.33 -1.14 16.03
CA LEU A 57 -14.12 -2.48 15.46
C LEU A 57 -13.17 -3.36 16.29
N ASP A 58 -12.74 -2.90 17.47
CA ASP A 58 -11.76 -3.57 18.35
C ASP A 58 -10.48 -3.97 17.59
N LEU A 59 -9.94 -3.05 16.76
CA LEU A 59 -8.73 -3.25 15.97
C LEU A 59 -7.49 -2.73 16.72
N LYS A 60 -7.10 -3.43 17.79
CA LYS A 60 -6.00 -3.06 18.71
C LYS A 60 -4.60 -3.23 18.11
N ASN A 61 -4.50 -3.88 16.97
CA ASN A 61 -3.24 -4.12 16.27
C ASN A 61 -2.81 -2.98 15.36
N VAL A 62 -3.58 -1.86 15.32
CA VAL A 62 -3.31 -0.70 14.46
C VAL A 62 -2.81 0.46 15.32
N GLU A 63 -1.62 0.95 15.00
CA GLU A 63 -1.03 2.17 15.55
C GLU A 63 -1.20 3.32 14.54
N VAL A 64 -1.87 4.41 14.95
CA VAL A 64 -2.04 5.62 14.11
C VAL A 64 -1.00 6.65 14.52
N VAL A 65 -0.07 6.97 13.62
CA VAL A 65 0.99 7.97 13.82
C VAL A 65 0.62 9.26 13.10
N THR A 66 0.56 10.35 13.87
CA THR A 66 0.18 11.67 13.35
C THR A 66 1.42 12.47 12.98
N GLY A 67 1.47 13.04 11.78
CA GLY A 67 2.51 13.94 11.31
C GLY A 67 2.83 13.80 9.84
N ALA A 68 3.54 14.79 9.29
CA ALA A 68 3.96 14.75 7.88
C ALA A 68 4.82 13.51 7.59
N PHE A 69 4.55 12.84 6.49
CA PHE A 69 5.18 11.56 6.15
C PHE A 69 6.71 11.66 6.07
N GLU A 70 7.24 12.79 5.60
CA GLU A 70 8.68 13.05 5.52
C GLU A 70 9.37 12.99 6.89
N LYS A 71 8.61 13.26 7.97
CA LYS A 71 9.13 13.25 9.35
C LYS A 71 8.85 11.92 10.06
N THR A 72 7.68 11.33 9.83
CA THR A 72 7.22 10.15 10.56
C THR A 72 7.69 8.84 9.92
N LEU A 73 7.71 8.77 8.59
CA LEU A 73 8.07 7.55 7.86
C LEU A 73 9.47 7.01 8.23
N PRO A 74 10.55 7.81 8.27
CA PRO A 74 11.87 7.27 8.61
C PRO A 74 11.92 6.63 9.99
N GLN A 75 11.26 7.22 10.99
CA GLN A 75 11.21 6.68 12.36
C GLN A 75 10.39 5.39 12.43
N VAL A 76 9.25 5.35 11.73
CA VAL A 76 8.39 4.17 11.67
C VAL A 76 9.11 3.00 10.98
N LEU A 77 9.81 3.24 9.88
CA LEU A 77 10.60 2.23 9.20
C LEU A 77 11.69 1.63 10.09
N GLN A 78 12.41 2.47 10.85
CA GLN A 78 13.41 2.00 11.83
C GLN A 78 12.78 1.16 12.94
N ASN A 79 11.57 1.52 13.40
CA ASN A 79 10.87 0.78 14.46
C ASN A 79 10.26 -0.54 13.96
N LEU A 80 9.80 -0.61 12.72
CA LEU A 80 9.25 -1.84 12.11
C LEU A 80 10.35 -2.80 11.69
N GLN A 81 11.51 -2.29 11.25
CA GLN A 81 12.68 -3.04 10.77
C GLN A 81 12.44 -3.88 9.51
N GLN A 82 11.24 -4.41 9.32
CA GLN A 82 10.87 -5.21 8.18
C GLN A 82 9.43 -4.90 7.75
N LEU A 83 9.17 -4.92 6.46
CA LEU A 83 7.86 -4.69 5.84
C LEU A 83 7.42 -5.91 5.06
N ASP A 84 6.24 -6.45 5.39
CA ASP A 84 5.60 -7.50 4.60
C ASP A 84 4.54 -6.95 3.65
N PHE A 85 3.90 -5.83 4.04
CA PHE A 85 2.83 -5.20 3.27
C PHE A 85 2.89 -3.68 3.42
N VAL A 86 2.86 -2.95 2.30
CA VAL A 86 2.86 -1.48 2.30
C VAL A 86 1.72 -0.99 1.42
N PHE A 87 0.87 -0.10 1.95
CA PHE A 87 -0.21 0.53 1.22
C PHE A 87 0.03 2.04 1.11
N PHE A 88 0.11 2.54 -0.12
CA PHE A 88 0.28 3.95 -0.45
C PHE A 88 -1.05 4.52 -0.88
N ASP A 89 -1.73 5.24 0.02
CA ASP A 89 -3.05 5.85 -0.15
C ASP A 89 -3.04 7.33 0.31
N GLY A 90 -1.91 7.99 0.17
CA GLY A 90 -1.78 9.38 0.59
C GLY A 90 -0.85 10.18 -0.29
N ASN A 91 -1.10 11.51 -0.31
CA ASN A 91 -0.26 12.47 -1.02
C ASN A 91 -0.10 12.13 -2.52
N HIS A 92 -1.22 11.90 -3.24
CA HIS A 92 -1.27 11.47 -4.64
C HIS A 92 -0.54 12.42 -5.62
N ARG A 93 0.78 12.58 -5.39
CA ARG A 93 1.72 13.35 -6.21
C ARG A 93 2.92 12.48 -6.58
N PRO A 94 3.45 12.60 -7.80
CA PRO A 94 4.43 11.66 -8.34
C PRO A 94 5.73 11.60 -7.52
N GLU A 95 6.38 12.72 -7.22
CA GLU A 95 7.67 12.75 -6.55
C GLU A 95 7.58 12.19 -5.11
N PRO A 96 6.60 12.62 -4.25
CA PRO A 96 6.43 12.01 -2.94
C PRO A 96 6.17 10.50 -2.99
N THR A 97 5.29 10.03 -3.89
CA THR A 97 4.97 8.61 -4.01
C THR A 97 6.21 7.77 -4.34
N LEU A 98 7.02 8.23 -5.29
CA LEU A 98 8.31 7.59 -5.61
C LEU A 98 9.26 7.62 -4.41
N GLY A 99 9.39 8.77 -3.74
CA GLY A 99 10.26 8.91 -2.57
C GLY A 99 9.86 7.99 -1.41
N TYR A 100 8.57 7.81 -1.16
CA TYR A 100 8.07 6.89 -0.11
C TYR A 100 8.33 5.43 -0.50
N PHE A 101 8.11 5.07 -1.76
CA PHE A 101 8.44 3.73 -2.26
C PHE A 101 9.92 3.42 -2.08
N GLU A 102 10.81 4.32 -2.51
CA GLU A 102 12.26 4.18 -2.35
C GLU A 102 12.68 4.05 -0.88
N SER A 103 12.03 4.80 0.01
CA SER A 103 12.28 4.75 1.45
C SER A 103 11.90 3.40 2.07
N CYS A 104 10.87 2.73 1.55
CA CYS A 104 10.41 1.43 2.01
C CYS A 104 11.26 0.26 1.51
N LEU A 105 11.93 0.40 0.35
CA LEU A 105 12.69 -0.67 -0.27
C LEU A 105 13.81 -1.28 0.62
N PRO A 106 14.60 -0.52 1.39
CA PRO A 106 15.63 -1.10 2.28
C PRO A 106 15.06 -2.00 3.38
N PHE A 107 13.80 -1.81 3.76
CA PHE A 107 13.10 -2.57 4.80
C PHE A 107 12.24 -3.70 4.24
N SER A 108 12.25 -3.89 2.91
CA SER A 108 11.45 -4.88 2.22
C SER A 108 12.25 -6.14 1.87
N HIS A 109 11.55 -7.24 1.67
CA HIS A 109 12.10 -8.53 1.29
C HIS A 109 11.30 -9.14 0.11
N GLU A 110 11.71 -10.29 -0.38
CA GLU A 110 11.16 -10.95 -1.57
C GLU A 110 9.64 -11.22 -1.53
N LYS A 111 9.06 -11.30 -0.31
CA LYS A 111 7.62 -11.53 -0.12
C LYS A 111 6.84 -10.26 0.17
N THR A 112 7.49 -9.11 0.21
CA THR A 112 6.82 -7.83 0.45
C THR A 112 5.84 -7.53 -0.68
N VAL A 113 4.63 -7.15 -0.31
CA VAL A 113 3.59 -6.69 -1.22
C VAL A 113 3.46 -5.17 -1.11
N PHE A 114 3.72 -4.46 -2.20
CA PHE A 114 3.47 -3.04 -2.32
C PHE A 114 2.14 -2.82 -3.02
N VAL A 115 1.26 -2.02 -2.42
CA VAL A 115 -0.07 -1.67 -2.94
C VAL A 115 -0.12 -0.17 -3.12
N PHE A 116 -0.55 0.28 -4.28
CA PHE A 116 -0.69 1.70 -4.61
C PHE A 116 -2.14 1.98 -4.97
N ASP A 117 -2.72 2.99 -4.32
CA ASP A 117 -4.02 3.52 -4.70
C ASP A 117 -3.88 4.60 -5.77
N ASP A 118 -4.94 4.81 -6.53
CA ASP A 118 -5.08 5.93 -7.46
C ASP A 118 -3.93 6.12 -8.48
N THR A 119 -3.30 5.03 -8.93
CA THR A 119 -2.17 5.09 -9.89
C THR A 119 -2.55 5.74 -11.23
N TYR A 120 -3.84 5.83 -11.56
CA TYR A 120 -4.39 6.45 -12.77
C TYR A 120 -5.18 7.74 -12.48
N TRP A 121 -5.16 8.25 -11.24
CA TRP A 121 -5.86 9.48 -10.83
C TRP A 121 -5.45 10.72 -11.62
N SER A 122 -4.18 10.83 -11.98
CA SER A 122 -3.63 11.94 -12.74
C SER A 122 -2.51 11.50 -13.69
N PRO A 123 -2.19 12.28 -14.73
CA PRO A 123 -1.04 11.98 -15.59
C PRO A 123 0.27 11.83 -14.81
N GLY A 124 0.47 12.63 -13.74
CA GLY A 124 1.66 12.53 -12.88
C GLY A 124 1.71 11.22 -12.11
N MET A 125 0.60 10.78 -11.51
CA MET A 125 0.52 9.50 -10.82
C MET A 125 0.72 8.32 -11.77
N THR A 126 0.14 8.39 -12.97
CA THR A 126 0.40 7.37 -14.01
C THR A 126 1.89 7.32 -14.39
N GLN A 127 2.55 8.46 -14.53
CA GLN A 127 4.00 8.51 -14.79
C GLN A 127 4.81 7.92 -13.63
N ALA A 128 4.45 8.23 -12.37
CA ALA A 128 5.09 7.62 -11.20
C ALA A 128 4.94 6.10 -11.18
N TRP A 129 3.74 5.61 -11.50
CA TRP A 129 3.48 4.17 -11.60
C TRP A 129 4.33 3.50 -12.68
N GLU A 130 4.45 4.12 -13.87
CA GLU A 130 5.33 3.61 -14.93
C GLU A 130 6.82 3.57 -14.49
N GLN A 131 7.29 4.55 -13.69
CA GLN A 131 8.63 4.53 -13.12
C GLN A 131 8.80 3.39 -12.10
N ILE A 132 7.80 3.16 -11.23
CA ILE A 132 7.81 2.03 -10.29
C ILE A 132 7.90 0.69 -11.05
N LYS A 133 7.14 0.51 -12.13
CA LYS A 133 7.23 -0.69 -12.97
C LYS A 133 8.64 -0.90 -13.54
N GLN A 134 9.31 0.19 -13.92
CA GLN A 134 10.67 0.14 -14.47
C GLN A 134 11.76 0.01 -13.40
N HIS A 135 11.41 0.19 -12.12
CA HIS A 135 12.41 0.12 -11.04
C HIS A 135 13.15 -1.23 -11.04
N PRO A 136 14.50 -1.24 -10.90
CA PRO A 136 15.31 -2.47 -11.03
C PRO A 136 14.89 -3.62 -10.10
N ARG A 137 14.42 -3.30 -8.90
CA ARG A 137 13.97 -4.30 -7.93
C ARG A 137 12.55 -4.83 -8.19
N VAL A 138 11.71 -4.13 -8.95
CA VAL A 138 10.35 -4.57 -9.26
C VAL A 138 10.39 -5.64 -10.36
N THR A 139 9.85 -6.80 -10.07
CA THR A 139 9.86 -7.98 -10.94
C THR A 139 8.48 -8.35 -11.47
N LEU A 140 7.43 -8.01 -10.71
CA LEU A 140 6.05 -8.28 -11.11
C LEU A 140 5.15 -7.11 -10.70
N THR A 141 4.23 -6.70 -11.57
CA THR A 141 3.15 -5.78 -11.24
C THR A 141 1.80 -6.29 -11.73
N VAL A 142 0.75 -5.92 -11.00
CA VAL A 142 -0.64 -6.24 -11.35
C VAL A 142 -1.50 -4.99 -11.20
N ASP A 143 -2.07 -4.51 -12.30
CA ASP A 143 -2.98 -3.37 -12.33
C ASP A 143 -4.44 -3.84 -12.24
N PHE A 144 -5.18 -3.32 -11.25
CA PHE A 144 -6.62 -3.51 -11.10
C PHE A 144 -7.43 -2.25 -11.41
N PHE A 145 -6.82 -1.26 -12.02
CA PHE A 145 -7.33 0.07 -12.31
C PHE A 145 -7.35 1.01 -11.08
N ASP A 146 -8.13 0.69 -10.04
CA ASP A 146 -8.19 1.50 -8.80
C ASP A 146 -6.98 1.24 -7.89
N LEU A 147 -6.53 -0.01 -7.83
CA LEU A 147 -5.36 -0.44 -7.08
C LEU A 147 -4.32 -1.09 -7.98
N SER A 148 -3.07 -0.84 -7.70
CA SER A 148 -1.94 -1.48 -8.39
C SER A 148 -1.00 -2.14 -7.39
N LEU A 149 -0.49 -3.31 -7.74
CA LEU A 149 0.43 -4.10 -6.92
C LEU A 149 1.81 -4.15 -7.55
N ALA A 150 2.85 -4.05 -6.72
CA ALA A 150 4.22 -4.33 -7.12
C ALA A 150 4.89 -5.34 -6.19
N PHE A 151 5.70 -6.21 -6.77
CA PHE A 151 6.44 -7.27 -6.11
C PHE A 151 7.91 -7.20 -6.50
N ILE A 152 8.77 -7.58 -5.56
CA ILE A 152 10.24 -7.55 -5.71
C ILE A 152 10.86 -8.94 -5.58
N ASN A 153 10.11 -10.00 -5.85
CA ASN A 153 10.58 -11.38 -5.73
C ASN A 153 11.57 -11.73 -6.85
N PRO A 154 12.86 -12.03 -6.54
CA PRO A 154 13.88 -12.32 -7.53
C PRO A 154 13.68 -13.67 -8.26
N GLU A 155 12.76 -14.53 -7.81
CA GLU A 155 12.40 -15.75 -8.54
C GLU A 155 11.77 -15.44 -9.91
N PHE A 156 11.13 -14.27 -10.06
CA PHE A 156 10.66 -13.79 -11.35
C PHE A 156 11.86 -13.20 -12.13
N ARG A 157 12.48 -14.02 -12.97
CA ARG A 157 13.69 -13.65 -13.73
C ARG A 157 13.47 -12.56 -14.78
N GLU A 158 12.24 -12.49 -15.31
CA GLU A 158 11.81 -11.49 -16.28
C GLU A 158 10.72 -10.61 -15.65
N LYS A 159 10.74 -9.31 -15.95
CA LYS A 159 9.71 -8.39 -15.51
C LYS A 159 8.36 -8.76 -16.13
N GLN A 160 7.33 -8.85 -15.30
CA GLN A 160 5.98 -9.20 -15.74
C GLN A 160 5.01 -8.09 -15.31
N HIS A 161 4.14 -7.69 -16.25
CA HIS A 161 3.14 -6.66 -16.02
C HIS A 161 1.77 -7.18 -16.46
N PHE A 162 0.87 -7.34 -15.50
CA PHE A 162 -0.50 -7.80 -15.74
C PHE A 162 -1.50 -6.69 -15.54
N LYS A 163 -2.54 -6.64 -16.39
CA LYS A 163 -3.73 -5.81 -16.18
C LYS A 163 -4.94 -6.71 -16.02
N VAL A 164 -5.64 -6.55 -14.90
CA VAL A 164 -6.86 -7.30 -14.60
C VAL A 164 -8.06 -6.40 -14.88
N VAL A 165 -8.83 -6.75 -15.91
CA VAL A 165 -10.03 -6.01 -16.29
C VAL A 165 -11.25 -6.83 -15.88
N PRO A 166 -12.24 -6.23 -15.19
CA PRO A 166 -13.48 -6.90 -14.85
C PRO A 166 -14.16 -7.49 -16.11
N LYS A 167 -14.69 -8.70 -16.01
CA LYS A 167 -15.32 -9.40 -17.14
C LYS A 167 -16.43 -8.55 -17.80
N ALA A 168 -17.16 -7.77 -17.00
CA ALA A 168 -18.22 -6.88 -17.49
C ALA A 168 -17.71 -5.72 -18.39
N TRP A 169 -16.42 -5.40 -18.32
CA TRP A 169 -15.81 -4.30 -19.10
C TRP A 169 -15.10 -4.79 -20.36
N LYS A 170 -15.10 -6.10 -20.62
CA LYS A 170 -14.51 -6.64 -21.83
C LYS A 170 -15.41 -6.35 -23.04
N PRO A 171 -14.91 -5.62 -24.06
CA PRO A 171 -15.73 -5.28 -25.25
C PRO A 171 -16.00 -6.48 -26.18
N TRP A 172 -15.37 -7.62 -25.93
CA TRP A 172 -15.54 -8.86 -26.70
C TRP A 172 -16.08 -9.98 -25.80
N LYS A 173 -17.04 -10.71 -26.30
CA LYS A 173 -17.44 -11.99 -25.72
C LYS A 173 -16.28 -12.96 -25.95
N VAL A 174 -15.64 -13.41 -24.89
CA VAL A 174 -14.72 -14.55 -24.96
C VAL A 174 -15.59 -15.78 -25.17
N PHE A 175 -15.48 -16.34 -26.36
CA PHE A 175 -16.10 -17.65 -26.71
C PHE A 175 -15.42 -18.76 -25.91
#